data_ff8afc465470be3977399abbce02001c
#
_entry.id   ff8afc465470be3977399abbce02001c
#
_cell.length_a   1.000
_cell.length_b   1.000
_cell.length_c   1.000
_cell.angle_alpha   90.00
_cell.angle_beta   90.00
_cell.angle_gamma   90.00
#
_symmetry.space_group_name_H-M   'P 1'
#
loop_
_entity.id
_entity.type
_entity.pdbx_description
1 polymer ?
#
loop_
_entity_poly.entity_id
_entity_poly.type
_entity_poly.pdbx_seq_one_letter_code
_entity_poly.pdbx_strand_id
1 'polypeptide(L)'
;VQPLRDAKKRIAGTGAELYVDGPRIHEFLQELNDRAFSKYDCFTVGESYAPSMEDAERYASRESGELDTIFNFAHFASDNIQNAKFFRKPFSLRQFKKGLFTPQIEHFRTGWNTLVLENHDCARSNCRFGIDTKRYHYEASTFLPTITFLGFGTPFIYMGEEFGMTNAVFSGID
;
A
#
# COMPACT_ATOMS: atom_id res chain seq x y z
N VAL A 1 2.27 -25.56 9.56
CA VAL A 1 3.29 -25.23 10.58
C VAL A 1 4.49 -24.52 9.94
N GLN A 2 4.82 -24.84 8.68
CA GLN A 2 5.92 -24.21 7.94
C GLN A 2 5.63 -22.72 7.59
N PRO A 3 4.45 -22.35 7.06
CA PRO A 3 4.13 -20.95 6.75
C PRO A 3 4.23 -20.01 7.95
N LEU A 4 3.81 -20.45 9.13
CA LEU A 4 3.94 -19.67 10.37
C LEU A 4 5.41 -19.43 10.80
N ARG A 5 6.30 -20.39 10.53
CA ARG A 5 7.74 -20.23 10.82
C ARG A 5 8.41 -19.24 9.89
N ASP A 6 7.98 -19.18 8.63
CA ASP A 6 8.55 -18.28 7.64
C ASP A 6 8.01 -16.85 7.82
N ALA A 7 6.74 -16.68 8.16
CA ALA A 7 6.18 -15.39 8.58
C ALA A 7 6.88 -14.87 9.86
N LYS A 8 7.14 -15.71 10.84
CA LYS A 8 7.88 -15.35 12.07
C LYS A 8 9.29 -14.82 11.80
N LYS A 9 9.98 -15.35 10.78
CA LYS A 9 11.32 -14.85 10.40
C LYS A 9 11.28 -13.47 9.76
N ARG A 10 10.19 -13.11 9.07
CA ARG A 10 10.06 -11.86 8.33
C ARG A 10 9.72 -10.67 9.22
N ILE A 11 9.01 -10.89 10.32
CA ILE A 11 8.38 -9.85 11.14
C ILE A 11 8.66 -10.06 12.65
N ALA A 12 9.68 -10.83 12.98
CA ALA A 12 10.02 -11.14 14.38
C ALA A 12 10.20 -9.86 15.22
N GLY A 13 9.51 -9.80 16.34
CA GLY A 13 9.61 -8.72 17.32
C GLY A 13 8.55 -7.61 17.21
N THR A 14 7.64 -7.66 16.21
CA THR A 14 6.55 -6.69 16.09
C THR A 14 5.19 -7.22 16.52
N GLY A 15 5.07 -8.52 16.80
CA GLY A 15 3.79 -9.21 17.02
C GLY A 15 3.01 -9.48 15.72
N ALA A 16 3.48 -8.99 14.58
CA ALA A 16 2.79 -9.17 13.30
C ALA A 16 2.69 -10.64 12.89
N GLU A 17 3.59 -11.48 13.37
CA GLU A 17 3.54 -12.93 13.20
C GLU A 17 2.27 -13.58 13.80
N LEU A 18 1.52 -12.85 14.61
CA LEU A 18 0.28 -13.33 15.23
C LEU A 18 -0.98 -12.97 14.43
N TYR A 19 -0.91 -11.96 13.56
CA TYR A 19 -2.08 -11.42 12.87
C TYR A 19 -1.90 -11.21 11.37
N VAL A 20 -0.67 -11.33 10.83
CA VAL A 20 -0.43 -11.21 9.38
C VAL A 20 -0.33 -12.61 8.77
N ASP A 21 -0.96 -12.79 7.62
CA ASP A 21 -0.94 -14.03 6.82
C ASP A 21 -1.23 -15.28 7.64
N GLY A 22 -2.31 -15.26 8.42
CA GLY A 22 -2.76 -16.42 9.19
C GLY A 22 -2.95 -17.66 8.30
N PRO A 23 -2.75 -18.87 8.82
CA PRO A 23 -2.66 -20.09 8.02
C PRO A 23 -3.95 -20.45 7.27
N ARG A 24 -5.07 -19.86 7.64
CA ARG A 24 -6.38 -20.08 7.02
C ARG A 24 -6.96 -18.83 6.37
N ILE A 25 -6.19 -17.76 6.21
CA ILE A 25 -6.70 -16.47 5.69
C ILE A 25 -7.32 -16.63 4.30
N HIS A 26 -6.65 -17.34 3.42
CA HIS A 26 -7.13 -17.58 2.05
C HIS A 26 -8.41 -18.41 2.02
N GLU A 27 -8.53 -19.42 2.86
CA GLU A 27 -9.77 -20.20 3.02
C GLU A 27 -10.95 -19.29 3.42
N PHE A 28 -10.74 -18.38 4.37
CA PHE A 28 -11.78 -17.47 4.82
C PHE A 28 -12.13 -16.42 3.77
N LEU A 29 -11.16 -15.91 3.03
CA LEU A 29 -11.41 -14.94 1.95
C LEU A 29 -12.16 -15.58 0.78
N GLN A 30 -11.82 -16.80 0.40
CA GLN A 30 -12.56 -17.55 -0.61
C GLN A 30 -14.00 -17.82 -0.16
N GLU A 31 -14.20 -18.27 1.09
CA GLU A 31 -15.54 -18.46 1.65
C GLU A 31 -16.34 -17.14 1.66
N LEU A 32 -15.71 -16.03 2.00
CA LEU A 32 -16.33 -14.70 2.01
C LEU A 32 -16.73 -14.27 0.59
N ASN A 33 -15.87 -14.51 -0.39
CA ASN A 33 -16.19 -14.25 -1.79
C ASN A 33 -17.38 -15.12 -2.25
N ASP A 34 -17.34 -16.43 -2.02
CA ASP A 34 -18.39 -17.35 -2.45
C ASP A 34 -19.74 -17.06 -1.80
N ARG A 35 -19.75 -16.71 -0.52
CA ARG A 35 -20.97 -16.49 0.24
C ARG A 35 -21.54 -15.08 0.12
N ALA A 36 -20.70 -14.09 -0.12
CA ALA A 36 -21.09 -12.69 -0.09
C ALA A 36 -20.71 -11.94 -1.38
N PHE A 37 -19.43 -11.69 -1.63
CA PHE A 37 -19.00 -10.73 -2.65
C PHE A 37 -19.46 -11.10 -4.05
N SER A 38 -19.36 -12.39 -4.45
CA SER A 38 -19.77 -12.87 -5.77
C SER A 38 -21.26 -12.70 -6.08
N LYS A 39 -22.09 -12.37 -5.09
CA LYS A 39 -23.53 -12.15 -5.26
C LYS A 39 -23.90 -10.71 -5.56
N TYR A 40 -22.95 -9.81 -5.51
CA TYR A 40 -23.16 -8.39 -5.70
C TYR A 40 -22.19 -7.85 -6.75
N ASP A 41 -22.62 -6.84 -7.48
CA ASP A 41 -21.73 -6.04 -8.33
C ASP A 41 -20.95 -5.08 -7.44
N CYS A 42 -19.83 -5.57 -6.88
CA CYS A 42 -18.99 -4.82 -5.95
C CYS A 42 -17.52 -4.97 -6.32
N PHE A 43 -16.72 -4.01 -5.93
CA PHE A 43 -15.26 -4.02 -6.06
C PHE A 43 -14.64 -4.16 -4.67
N THR A 44 -13.86 -5.21 -4.48
CA THR A 44 -13.28 -5.55 -3.18
C THR A 44 -11.81 -5.17 -3.10
N VAL A 45 -11.44 -4.48 -2.00
CA VAL A 45 -10.07 -4.03 -1.77
C VAL A 45 -9.62 -4.48 -0.39
N GLY A 46 -8.51 -5.20 -0.33
CA GLY A 46 -7.90 -5.61 0.93
C GLY A 46 -6.74 -4.72 1.35
N GLU A 47 -6.54 -4.58 2.65
CA GLU A 47 -5.30 -4.06 3.19
C GLU A 47 -4.42 -5.22 3.62
N SER A 48 -3.30 -5.40 2.95
CA SER A 48 -2.34 -6.47 3.24
C SER A 48 -0.91 -5.95 3.16
N TYR A 49 -0.10 -6.38 4.09
CA TYR A 49 1.34 -6.15 4.08
C TYR A 49 2.06 -7.28 3.32
N ALA A 50 1.51 -7.70 2.18
CA ALA A 50 2.09 -8.76 1.36
C ALA A 50 3.59 -8.48 1.10
N PRO A 51 4.49 -9.34 1.55
CA PRO A 51 5.93 -9.07 1.50
C PRO A 51 6.53 -9.28 0.10
N SER A 52 5.80 -9.97 -0.77
CA SER A 52 6.20 -10.24 -2.15
C SER A 52 5.02 -10.12 -3.11
N MET A 53 5.30 -10.10 -4.40
CA MET A 53 4.27 -10.14 -5.43
C MET A 53 3.53 -11.48 -5.47
N GLU A 54 4.23 -12.58 -5.22
CA GLU A 54 3.61 -13.90 -5.12
C GLU A 54 2.57 -13.95 -3.98
N ASP A 55 2.90 -13.38 -2.83
CA ASP A 55 1.94 -13.25 -1.73
C ASP A 55 0.76 -12.33 -2.12
N ALA A 56 1.02 -11.22 -2.82
CA ALA A 56 -0.04 -10.33 -3.30
C ALA A 56 -0.99 -11.00 -4.30
N GLU A 57 -0.46 -11.80 -5.22
CA GLU A 57 -1.26 -12.55 -6.21
C GLU A 57 -2.16 -13.60 -5.58
N ARG A 58 -1.77 -14.17 -4.45
CA ARG A 58 -2.63 -15.10 -3.70
C ARG A 58 -3.90 -14.44 -3.20
N TYR A 59 -3.83 -13.16 -2.80
CA TYR A 59 -4.99 -12.39 -2.33
C TYR A 59 -5.85 -11.83 -3.48
N ALA A 60 -5.22 -11.41 -4.56
CA ALA A 60 -5.88 -10.52 -5.52
C ALA A 60 -5.50 -10.78 -6.99
N SER A 61 -5.18 -12.00 -7.37
CA SER A 61 -5.11 -12.36 -8.78
C SER A 61 -6.50 -12.65 -9.33
N ARG A 62 -6.63 -12.60 -10.66
CA ARG A 62 -7.89 -13.00 -11.35
C ARG A 62 -8.28 -14.45 -11.07
N GLU A 63 -7.33 -15.28 -10.69
CA GLU A 63 -7.51 -16.71 -10.44
C GLU A 63 -7.70 -17.03 -8.96
N SER A 64 -7.35 -16.10 -8.04
CA SER A 64 -7.43 -16.36 -6.60
C SER A 64 -8.85 -16.56 -6.09
N GLY A 65 -9.83 -15.87 -6.68
CA GLY A 65 -11.21 -15.91 -6.23
C GLY A 65 -11.42 -15.34 -4.82
N GLU A 66 -10.55 -14.44 -4.37
CA GLU A 66 -10.60 -13.83 -3.03
C GLU A 66 -11.04 -12.38 -3.12
N LEU A 67 -10.13 -11.49 -3.51
CA LEU A 67 -10.36 -10.05 -3.62
C LEU A 67 -10.04 -9.58 -5.04
N ASP A 68 -10.62 -8.44 -5.46
CA ASP A 68 -10.30 -7.83 -6.75
C ASP A 68 -8.92 -7.19 -6.74
N THR A 69 -8.53 -6.59 -5.61
CA THR A 69 -7.20 -5.98 -5.43
C THR A 69 -6.83 -5.84 -3.95
N ILE A 70 -5.56 -5.55 -3.70
CA ILE A 70 -5.06 -5.13 -2.39
C ILE A 70 -4.31 -3.82 -2.49
N PHE A 71 -4.21 -3.08 -1.38
CA PHE A 71 -3.37 -1.89 -1.33
C PHE A 71 -1.90 -2.23 -1.46
N ASN A 72 -1.23 -1.55 -2.39
CA ASN A 72 0.21 -1.67 -2.59
C ASN A 72 0.95 -0.49 -1.94
N PHE A 73 1.70 -0.78 -0.88
CA PHE A 73 2.49 0.19 -0.13
C PHE A 73 4.01 0.05 -0.35
N ALA A 74 4.45 -0.70 -1.36
CA ALA A 74 5.87 -0.99 -1.56
C ALA A 74 6.74 0.26 -1.74
N HIS A 75 6.20 1.34 -2.33
CA HIS A 75 6.90 2.61 -2.47
C HIS A 75 7.14 3.32 -1.13
N PHE A 76 6.39 3.00 -0.08
CA PHE A 76 6.60 3.55 1.27
C PHE A 76 7.93 3.10 1.89
N ALA A 77 8.52 2.01 1.39
CA ALA A 77 9.86 1.60 1.81
C ALA A 77 10.98 2.58 1.39
N SER A 78 10.67 3.57 0.54
CA SER A 78 11.66 4.53 0.02
C SER A 78 12.27 5.45 1.09
N ASP A 79 11.55 5.71 2.17
CA ASP A 79 11.98 6.59 3.27
C ASP A 79 11.75 5.98 4.67
N ASN A 80 11.15 4.81 4.76
CA ASN A 80 10.91 4.14 6.03
C ASN A 80 12.00 3.14 6.38
N ILE A 81 12.34 3.07 7.66
CA ILE A 81 13.01 1.92 8.24
C ILE A 81 11.95 0.87 8.52
N GLN A 82 12.17 -0.35 8.07
CA GLN A 82 11.23 -1.46 8.24
C GLN A 82 10.77 -1.56 9.70
N ASN A 83 9.45 -1.62 9.89
CA ASN A 83 8.79 -1.71 11.20
C ASN A 83 9.02 -0.53 12.16
N ALA A 84 9.48 0.61 11.66
CA ALA A 84 9.75 1.79 12.49
C ALA A 84 9.02 3.03 11.93
N LYS A 85 7.71 3.12 12.16
CA LYS A 85 6.81 4.17 11.62
C LYS A 85 7.35 5.60 11.86
N PHE A 86 7.98 5.84 13.01
CA PHE A 86 8.48 7.16 13.42
C PHE A 86 9.94 7.41 13.05
N PHE A 87 10.65 6.40 12.56
CA PHE A 87 12.06 6.53 12.18
C PHE A 87 12.18 6.50 10.67
N ARG A 88 12.61 7.61 10.09
CA ARG A 88 12.80 7.74 8.66
C ARG A 88 14.27 7.63 8.29
N LYS A 89 14.55 7.03 7.17
CA LYS A 89 15.84 7.09 6.48
C LYS A 89 15.78 8.16 5.38
N PRO A 90 16.91 8.61 4.85
CA PRO A 90 16.93 9.47 3.69
C PRO A 90 16.11 8.87 2.52
N PHE A 91 15.32 9.71 1.87
CA PHE A 91 14.49 9.31 0.72
C PHE A 91 15.33 8.71 -0.40
N SER A 92 14.91 7.56 -0.90
CA SER A 92 15.53 6.88 -2.03
C SER A 92 14.60 6.88 -3.25
N LEU A 93 14.87 7.73 -4.22
CA LEU A 93 14.13 7.76 -5.48
C LEU A 93 14.14 6.40 -6.20
N ARG A 94 15.25 5.66 -6.13
CA ARG A 94 15.35 4.32 -6.71
C ARG A 94 14.35 3.36 -6.07
N GLN A 95 14.25 3.36 -4.73
CA GLN A 95 13.31 2.50 -4.02
C GLN A 95 11.87 2.94 -4.25
N PHE A 96 11.61 4.24 -4.28
CA PHE A 96 10.30 4.79 -4.62
C PHE A 96 9.84 4.32 -6.00
N LYS A 97 10.66 4.51 -7.03
CA LYS A 97 10.36 4.05 -8.40
C LYS A 97 10.15 2.53 -8.46
N LYS A 98 11.01 1.75 -7.80
CA LYS A 98 10.86 0.30 -7.74
C LYS A 98 9.53 -0.09 -7.10
N GLY A 99 9.21 0.47 -5.94
CA GLY A 99 7.97 0.17 -5.21
C GLY A 99 6.71 0.60 -5.95
N LEU A 100 6.78 1.69 -6.73
CA LEU A 100 5.64 2.20 -7.49
C LEU A 100 5.40 1.41 -8.78
N PHE A 101 6.45 1.07 -9.52
CA PHE A 101 6.32 0.52 -10.88
C PHE A 101 6.40 -1.00 -10.96
N THR A 102 7.16 -1.67 -10.07
CA THR A 102 7.26 -3.13 -10.12
C THR A 102 5.89 -3.81 -9.99
N PRO A 103 5.04 -3.46 -9.01
CA PRO A 103 3.72 -4.06 -8.90
C PRO A 103 2.83 -3.82 -10.12
N GLN A 104 2.92 -2.65 -10.74
CA GLN A 104 2.15 -2.36 -11.94
C GLN A 104 2.55 -3.25 -13.13
N ILE A 105 3.84 -3.50 -13.28
CA ILE A 105 4.38 -4.36 -14.35
C ILE A 105 4.00 -5.83 -14.11
N GLU A 106 4.16 -6.30 -12.89
CA GLU A 106 3.91 -7.69 -12.52
C GLU A 106 2.42 -8.02 -12.53
N HIS A 107 1.55 -7.15 -11.97
CA HIS A 107 0.09 -7.34 -11.97
C HIS A 107 -0.61 -7.07 -13.31
N PHE A 108 0.08 -6.51 -14.28
CA PHE A 108 -0.55 -6.18 -15.58
C PHE A 108 -1.26 -7.36 -16.24
N ARG A 109 -0.75 -8.58 -16.04
CA ARG A 109 -1.32 -9.79 -16.62
C ARG A 109 -2.18 -10.61 -15.65
N THR A 110 -1.86 -10.56 -14.37
CA THR A 110 -2.40 -11.48 -13.36
C THR A 110 -3.50 -10.86 -12.49
N GLY A 111 -3.52 -9.54 -12.35
CA GLY A 111 -4.44 -8.89 -11.43
C GLY A 111 -4.75 -7.45 -11.77
N TRP A 112 -5.14 -6.69 -10.75
CA TRP A 112 -5.41 -5.26 -10.81
C TRP A 112 -4.69 -4.54 -9.67
N ASN A 113 -4.12 -3.38 -9.94
CA ASN A 113 -3.31 -2.66 -8.97
C ASN A 113 -4.07 -1.48 -8.34
N THR A 114 -3.70 -1.12 -7.12
CA THR A 114 -4.10 0.14 -6.48
C THR A 114 -3.02 1.19 -6.66
N LEU A 115 -3.42 2.42 -6.91
CA LEU A 115 -2.54 3.57 -7.02
C LEU A 115 -2.83 4.50 -5.85
N VAL A 116 -1.93 4.52 -4.86
CA VAL A 116 -2.10 5.24 -3.61
C VAL A 116 -0.83 6.00 -3.25
N LEU A 117 -0.94 7.23 -2.78
CA LEU A 117 0.19 8.04 -2.31
C LEU A 117 0.18 8.23 -0.80
N GLU A 118 -1.01 8.34 -0.22
CA GLU A 118 -1.18 8.64 1.19
C GLU A 118 -2.49 8.03 1.73
N ASN A 119 -2.57 7.89 3.04
CA ASN A 119 -3.75 7.45 3.75
C ASN A 119 -3.74 7.99 5.20
N HIS A 120 -4.71 7.57 6.02
CA HIS A 120 -4.81 7.97 7.43
C HIS A 120 -3.63 7.50 8.31
N ASP A 121 -2.86 6.52 7.86
CA ASP A 121 -1.71 5.97 8.58
C ASP A 121 -0.38 6.64 8.21
N CYS A 122 -0.36 7.49 7.19
CA CYS A 122 0.84 8.05 6.62
C CYS A 122 0.85 9.58 6.63
N ALA A 123 2.05 10.14 6.64
CA ALA A 123 2.23 11.56 6.38
C ALA A 123 1.77 11.91 4.95
N ARG A 124 1.29 13.14 4.76
CA ARG A 124 0.90 13.68 3.47
C ARG A 124 2.03 13.55 2.44
N SER A 125 1.68 13.18 1.23
CA SER A 125 2.64 12.82 0.18
C SER A 125 3.57 13.97 -0.21
N ASN A 126 3.07 15.19 -0.29
CA ASN A 126 3.88 16.38 -0.56
C ASN A 126 4.94 16.62 0.52
N CYS A 127 4.58 16.41 1.80
CA CYS A 127 5.51 16.55 2.92
C CYS A 127 6.50 15.38 3.02
N ARG A 128 6.14 14.25 2.44
CA ARG A 128 6.92 13.01 2.54
C ARG A 128 7.86 12.81 1.37
N PHE A 129 7.36 12.95 0.16
CA PHE A 129 8.08 12.65 -1.09
C PHE A 129 8.38 13.90 -1.91
N GLY A 130 7.67 14.99 -1.67
CA GLY A 130 7.83 16.26 -2.35
C GLY A 130 8.69 17.25 -1.59
N ILE A 131 8.61 18.50 -2.04
CA ILE A 131 9.22 19.65 -1.38
C ILE A 131 8.10 20.53 -0.84
N ASP A 132 7.79 20.37 0.43
CA ASP A 132 6.76 21.14 1.13
C ASP A 132 7.26 22.55 1.48
N THR A 133 7.38 23.39 0.46
CA THR A 133 7.67 24.82 0.62
C THR A 133 6.64 25.61 -0.20
N LYS A 134 6.34 26.85 0.25
CA LYS A 134 5.43 27.74 -0.50
C LYS A 134 5.80 27.89 -1.99
N ARG A 135 7.10 27.81 -2.29
CA ARG A 135 7.61 27.98 -3.65
C ARG A 135 7.25 26.81 -4.57
N TYR A 136 7.27 25.59 -4.06
CA TYR A 136 7.12 24.36 -4.86
C TYR A 136 5.88 23.54 -4.48
N HIS A 137 4.99 24.12 -3.70
CA HIS A 137 3.79 23.42 -3.25
C HIS A 137 2.91 22.94 -4.39
N TYR A 138 2.67 23.80 -5.36
CA TYR A 138 1.84 23.46 -6.52
C TYR A 138 2.47 22.33 -7.34
N GLU A 139 3.77 22.45 -7.65
CA GLU A 139 4.51 21.45 -8.42
C GLU A 139 4.54 20.10 -7.69
N ALA A 140 4.76 20.07 -6.38
CA ALA A 140 4.75 18.82 -5.61
C ALA A 140 3.35 18.19 -5.59
N SER A 141 2.31 19.01 -5.37
CA SER A 141 0.92 18.56 -5.27
C SER A 141 0.34 18.10 -6.62
N THR A 142 0.91 18.50 -7.73
CA THR A 142 0.48 18.07 -9.08
C THR A 142 1.36 16.95 -9.64
N PHE A 143 2.67 17.00 -9.39
CA PHE A 143 3.62 16.02 -9.93
C PHE A 143 3.41 14.63 -9.36
N LEU A 144 3.30 14.51 -8.02
CA LEU A 144 3.14 13.22 -7.34
C LEU A 144 1.86 12.48 -7.79
N PRO A 145 0.66 13.10 -7.79
CA PRO A 145 -0.53 12.48 -8.34
C PRO A 145 -0.37 12.11 -9.82
N THR A 146 0.26 12.96 -10.62
CA THR A 146 0.45 12.70 -12.06
C THR A 146 1.24 11.40 -12.29
N ILE A 147 2.39 11.23 -11.63
CA ILE A 147 3.21 10.02 -11.81
C ILE A 147 2.56 8.76 -11.24
N THR A 148 1.66 8.91 -10.29
CA THR A 148 0.99 7.78 -9.64
C THR A 148 -0.32 7.44 -10.35
N PHE A 149 -1.20 8.40 -10.53
CA PHE A 149 -2.56 8.13 -10.99
C PHE A 149 -2.70 7.90 -12.49
N LEU A 150 -1.65 8.19 -13.27
CA LEU A 150 -1.56 7.80 -14.68
C LEU A 150 -0.97 6.39 -14.89
N GLY A 151 -0.71 5.67 -13.80
CA GLY A 151 -0.24 4.28 -13.84
C GLY A 151 -1.35 3.27 -14.13
N PHE A 152 -0.96 2.00 -14.16
CA PHE A 152 -1.89 0.89 -14.31
C PHE A 152 -2.54 0.53 -12.97
N GLY A 153 -3.85 0.77 -12.84
CA GLY A 153 -4.62 0.47 -11.62
C GLY A 153 -5.73 1.49 -11.34
N THR A 154 -6.37 1.34 -10.18
CA THR A 154 -7.39 2.27 -9.68
C THR A 154 -6.75 3.29 -8.73
N PRO A 155 -6.87 4.61 -9.02
CA PRO A 155 -6.45 5.66 -8.08
C PRO A 155 -7.32 5.69 -6.82
N PHE A 156 -6.67 5.74 -5.67
CA PHE A 156 -7.29 5.96 -4.36
C PHE A 156 -6.80 7.30 -3.82
N ILE A 157 -7.65 8.31 -3.91
CA ILE A 157 -7.34 9.68 -3.50
C ILE A 157 -7.79 9.85 -2.05
N TYR A 158 -6.83 10.11 -1.16
CA TYR A 158 -7.15 10.36 0.24
C TYR A 158 -7.67 11.79 0.42
N MET A 159 -8.69 11.96 1.30
CA MET A 159 -9.32 13.26 1.54
C MET A 159 -8.30 14.37 1.79
N GLY A 160 -8.37 15.46 1.03
CA GLY A 160 -7.43 16.58 1.07
C GLY A 160 -6.23 16.46 0.12
N GLU A 161 -5.96 15.28 -0.44
CA GLU A 161 -4.91 15.10 -1.44
C GLU A 161 -5.21 15.91 -2.71
N GLU A 162 -6.47 16.00 -3.10
CA GLU A 162 -6.97 16.79 -4.23
C GLU A 162 -6.72 18.30 -4.09
N PHE A 163 -6.48 18.78 -2.87
CA PHE A 163 -6.12 20.17 -2.58
C PHE A 163 -4.62 20.35 -2.30
N GLY A 164 -3.83 19.27 -2.35
CA GLY A 164 -2.44 19.29 -1.96
C GLY A 164 -2.24 19.54 -0.45
N MET A 165 -3.14 19.03 0.40
CA MET A 165 -3.09 19.24 1.84
C MET A 165 -1.74 18.77 2.41
N THR A 166 -1.20 19.56 3.35
CA THR A 166 0.05 19.28 4.05
C THR A 166 -0.20 18.70 5.44
N ASN A 167 0.85 18.21 6.10
CA ASN A 167 0.76 17.73 7.46
C ASN A 167 0.31 18.84 8.43
N ALA A 168 -0.49 18.47 9.42
CA ALA A 168 -0.72 19.35 10.57
C ALA A 168 0.59 19.56 11.36
N VAL A 169 0.80 20.77 11.81
CA VAL A 169 1.93 21.14 12.67
C VAL A 169 1.43 21.19 14.11
N PHE A 170 1.99 20.35 14.95
CA PHE A 170 1.70 20.33 16.38
C PHE A 170 2.84 20.98 17.14
N SER A 171 2.53 21.89 18.06
CA SER A 171 3.51 22.60 18.88
C SER A 171 3.89 21.84 20.17
N GLY A 172 3.20 20.77 20.49
CA GLY A 172 3.42 19.94 21.68
C GLY A 172 2.38 18.82 21.78
N ILE A 173 2.55 17.95 22.76
CA ILE A 173 1.58 16.95 23.18
C ILE A 173 0.93 17.52 24.47
N ASP A 174 -0.01 18.39 24.33
CA ASP A 174 -0.83 18.89 25.45
C ASP A 174 -2.26 18.31 25.31
#